data_5243d65ea99419735c78bf36dbcae0cb
#
_entry.id   5243d65ea99419735c78bf36dbcae0cb
#
_cell.length_a   1.000
_cell.length_b   1.000
_cell.length_c   1.000
_cell.angle_alpha   90.00
_cell.angle_beta   90.00
_cell.angle_gamma   90.00
#
_symmetry.space_group_name_H-M   'P 1'
#
loop_
_entity.id
_entity.type
_entity.pdbx_description
1 polymer ?
#
loop_
_entity_poly.entity_id
_entity_poly.type
_entity_poly.pdbx_seq_one_letter_code
_entity_poly.pdbx_strand_id
1 'polypeptide(L)'
;MFVVRRVWETKPGESRKAASLVAAMGEEYESVDKRTPSRVYFNGGTVPGDTNRVYMEWTEDVIDSTYRKDIVESPERARDLYAKLRDITVDTWIEFYELMTPEKMTDLD
;
A
#
# COMPACT_ATOMS: atom_id res chain seq x y z
N MET A 1 7.28 13.77 -7.18
CA MET A 1 6.26 12.99 -6.45
C MET A 1 6.21 11.57 -6.98
N PHE A 2 6.08 10.62 -6.09
CA PHE A 2 6.03 9.21 -6.43
C PHE A 2 4.70 8.62 -6.02
N VAL A 3 4.18 7.71 -6.84
CA VAL A 3 3.06 6.85 -6.46
C VAL A 3 3.68 5.59 -5.88
N VAL A 4 3.29 5.25 -4.65
CA VAL A 4 3.77 4.06 -3.96
C VAL A 4 2.64 3.05 -3.92
N ARG A 5 2.93 1.82 -4.31
CA ARG A 5 1.94 0.74 -4.30
C ARG A 5 2.51 -0.47 -3.58
N ARG A 6 1.93 -0.81 -2.44
CA ARG A 6 2.20 -2.05 -1.74
C ARG A 6 1.25 -3.13 -2.23
N VAL A 7 1.78 -4.30 -2.49
CA VAL A 7 1.01 -5.43 -3.01
C VAL A 7 1.11 -6.61 -2.05
N TRP A 8 -0.02 -7.25 -1.78
CA TRP A 8 -0.07 -8.51 -1.04
C TRP A 8 -0.75 -9.57 -1.91
N GLU A 9 -0.06 -10.66 -2.11
CA GLU A 9 -0.65 -11.86 -2.71
C GLU A 9 -1.18 -12.71 -1.57
N THR A 10 -2.47 -13.05 -1.62
CA THR A 10 -3.14 -13.73 -0.51
C THR A 10 -3.36 -15.21 -0.82
N LYS A 11 -3.61 -15.98 0.21
CA LYS A 11 -4.14 -17.33 0.06
C LYS A 11 -5.49 -17.27 -0.66
N PRO A 12 -5.86 -18.30 -1.44
CA PRO A 12 -7.13 -18.28 -2.17
C PRO A 12 -8.32 -18.02 -1.26
N GLY A 13 -9.22 -17.13 -1.70
CA GLY A 13 -10.43 -16.79 -0.98
C GLY A 13 -10.25 -15.81 0.17
N GLU A 14 -9.03 -15.32 0.44
CA GLU A 14 -8.73 -14.45 1.58
C GLU A 14 -8.54 -12.98 1.18
N SER A 15 -8.71 -12.62 -0.09
CA SER A 15 -8.42 -11.26 -0.56
C SER A 15 -9.31 -10.20 0.09
N ARG A 16 -10.60 -10.47 0.28
CA ARG A 16 -11.50 -9.51 0.92
C ARG A 16 -11.13 -9.25 2.38
N LYS A 17 -10.79 -10.31 3.11
CA LYS A 17 -10.32 -10.18 4.49
C LYS A 17 -9.00 -9.41 4.55
N ALA A 18 -8.07 -9.75 3.67
CA ALA A 18 -6.80 -9.05 3.57
C ALA A 18 -7.01 -7.56 3.24
N ALA A 19 -7.88 -7.24 2.29
CA ALA A 19 -8.20 -5.86 1.94
C ALA A 19 -8.78 -5.09 3.14
N SER A 20 -9.62 -5.74 3.95
CA SER A 20 -10.18 -5.14 5.16
C SER A 20 -9.09 -4.84 6.19
N LEU A 21 -8.16 -5.77 6.39
CA LEU A 21 -7.02 -5.56 7.29
C LEU A 21 -6.11 -4.43 6.80
N VAL A 22 -5.81 -4.40 5.50
CA VAL A 22 -4.97 -3.35 4.89
C VAL A 22 -5.64 -1.99 5.01
N ALA A 23 -6.94 -1.90 4.76
CA ALA A 23 -7.69 -0.65 4.91
C ALA A 23 -7.65 -0.13 6.35
N ALA A 24 -7.84 -1.00 7.32
CA ALA A 24 -7.75 -0.64 8.73
C ALA A 24 -6.34 -0.19 9.13
N MET A 25 -5.30 -0.85 8.60
CA MET A 25 -3.92 -0.42 8.80
C MET A 25 -3.67 0.98 8.23
N GLY A 26 -4.20 1.25 7.03
CA GLY A 26 -4.07 2.55 6.38
C GLY A 26 -4.66 3.67 7.25
N GLU A 27 -5.81 3.45 7.85
CA GLU A 27 -6.44 4.41 8.76
C GLU A 27 -5.54 4.70 9.97
N GLU A 28 -4.92 3.68 10.55
CA GLU A 28 -4.01 3.84 11.69
C GLU A 28 -2.77 4.67 11.30
N TYR A 29 -2.18 4.42 10.14
CA TYR A 29 -1.02 5.17 9.67
C TYR A 29 -1.37 6.62 9.37
N GLU A 30 -2.51 6.88 8.75
CA GLU A 30 -2.96 8.24 8.45
C GLU A 30 -3.16 9.05 9.72
N SER A 31 -3.60 8.43 10.81
CA SER A 31 -3.86 9.11 12.07
C SER A 31 -2.60 9.59 12.78
N VAL A 32 -1.45 8.94 12.57
CA VAL A 32 -0.21 9.23 13.32
C VAL A 32 0.90 9.82 12.47
N ASP A 33 0.98 9.46 11.20
CA ASP A 33 2.11 9.77 10.33
C ASP A 33 1.82 10.92 9.37
N LYS A 34 0.64 11.50 9.41
CA LYS A 34 0.20 12.55 8.48
C LYS A 34 0.43 12.18 7.03
N ARG A 35 0.44 10.89 6.74
CA ARG A 35 0.61 10.35 5.39
C ARG A 35 -0.54 10.81 4.51
N THR A 36 -0.29 10.98 3.22
CA THR A 36 -1.38 11.21 2.28
C THR A 36 -2.37 10.06 2.34
N PRO A 37 -3.68 10.33 2.14
CA PRO A 37 -4.68 9.28 2.18
C PRO A 37 -4.34 8.15 1.21
N SER A 38 -4.48 6.92 1.69
CA SER A 38 -4.25 5.74 0.87
C SER A 38 -5.55 5.24 0.28
N ARG A 39 -5.43 4.57 -0.87
CA ARG A 39 -6.54 3.81 -1.46
C ARG A 39 -6.21 2.34 -1.38
N VAL A 40 -7.20 1.54 -1.01
CA VAL A 40 -7.07 0.09 -0.96
C VAL A 40 -8.02 -0.52 -1.98
N TYR A 41 -7.52 -1.40 -2.82
CA TYR A 41 -8.33 -2.09 -3.81
C TYR A 41 -7.87 -3.52 -3.94
N PHE A 42 -8.75 -4.38 -4.42
CA PHE A 42 -8.49 -5.81 -4.49
C PHE A 42 -9.29 -6.46 -5.59
N ASN A 43 -8.91 -7.66 -5.96
CA ASN A 43 -9.66 -8.49 -6.89
C ASN A 43 -9.94 -9.83 -6.23
N GLY A 44 -11.20 -10.07 -5.92
CA GLY A 44 -11.68 -11.33 -5.35
C GLY A 44 -12.10 -12.37 -6.38
N GLY A 45 -11.83 -12.09 -7.68
CA GLY A 45 -12.20 -13.00 -8.77
C GLY A 45 -13.48 -12.59 -9.51
N THR A 46 -14.06 -11.45 -9.15
CA THR A 46 -15.33 -10.97 -9.77
C THR A 46 -15.10 -9.99 -10.91
N VAL A 47 -13.90 -9.47 -11.07
CA VAL A 47 -13.54 -8.53 -12.13
C VAL A 47 -12.28 -9.01 -12.85
N PRO A 48 -12.01 -8.56 -14.09
CA PRO A 48 -10.79 -8.92 -14.80
C PRO A 48 -9.53 -8.45 -14.05
N GLY A 49 -8.46 -9.21 -14.16
CA GLY A 49 -7.17 -8.90 -13.56
C GLY A 49 -6.65 -10.04 -12.68
N ASP A 50 -5.49 -9.84 -12.07
CA ASP A 50 -4.90 -10.83 -11.19
C ASP A 50 -5.75 -11.00 -9.92
N THR A 51 -6.09 -12.24 -9.63
CA THR A 51 -6.89 -12.60 -8.45
C THR A 51 -5.99 -12.79 -7.23
N ASN A 52 -6.61 -12.79 -6.04
CA ASN A 52 -5.93 -13.01 -4.76
C ASN A 52 -4.84 -11.96 -4.49
N ARG A 53 -5.08 -10.73 -4.89
CA ARG A 53 -4.17 -9.61 -4.65
C ARG A 53 -4.89 -8.44 -4.03
N VAL A 54 -4.18 -7.77 -3.12
CA VAL A 54 -4.62 -6.56 -2.45
C VAL A 54 -3.56 -5.48 -2.68
N TYR A 55 -4.00 -4.29 -2.95
CA TYR A 55 -3.14 -3.15 -3.24
C TYR A 55 -3.45 -2.01 -2.27
N MET A 56 -2.41 -1.37 -1.76
CA MET A 56 -2.51 -0.11 -1.04
C MET A 56 -1.65 0.91 -1.78
N GLU A 57 -2.25 2.04 -2.14
CA GLU A 57 -1.58 3.06 -2.94
C GLU A 57 -1.67 4.42 -2.26
N TRP A 58 -0.56 5.13 -2.22
CA TRP A 58 -0.48 6.50 -1.71
C TRP A 58 0.60 7.26 -2.47
N THR A 59 0.81 8.53 -2.12
CA THR A 59 1.85 9.35 -2.76
C THR A 59 2.90 9.77 -1.74
N GLU A 60 4.14 9.94 -2.21
CA GLU A 60 5.26 10.45 -1.43
C GLU A 60 6.00 11.49 -2.26
N ASP A 61 6.44 12.57 -1.63
CA ASP A 61 7.22 13.58 -2.33
C ASP A 61 8.63 13.10 -2.64
N VAL A 62 9.21 12.34 -1.73
CA VAL A 62 10.55 11.77 -1.88
C VAL A 62 10.55 10.32 -1.40
N ILE A 63 11.46 9.53 -1.96
CA ILE A 63 11.73 8.18 -1.47
C ILE A 63 12.79 8.30 -0.37
N ASP A 64 12.41 7.90 0.84
CA ASP A 64 13.26 8.09 2.00
C ASP A 64 13.46 6.78 2.77
N SER A 65 14.52 6.73 3.56
CA SER A 65 14.82 5.55 4.37
C SER A 65 13.80 5.35 5.48
N THR A 66 13.36 4.11 5.67
CA THR A 66 12.51 3.73 6.81
C THR A 66 13.30 3.64 8.11
N TYR A 67 14.63 3.76 8.05
CA TYR A 67 15.51 3.68 9.20
C TYR A 67 16.02 5.05 9.68
N ARG A 68 15.50 6.13 9.13
CA ARG A 68 15.83 7.48 9.60
C ARG A 68 15.33 7.67 11.04
N LYS A 69 16.03 8.51 11.81
CA LYS A 69 15.77 8.67 13.25
C LYS A 69 14.46 9.38 13.57
N ASP A 70 13.91 10.15 12.63
CA ASP A 70 12.70 10.94 12.81
C ASP A 70 11.42 10.21 12.38
N ILE A 71 11.54 8.94 12.01
CA ILE A 71 10.37 8.17 11.61
C ILE A 71 9.53 7.81 12.84
N VAL A 72 8.22 7.93 12.69
CA VAL A 72 7.27 7.55 13.74
C VAL A 72 7.09 6.04 13.72
N GLU A 73 7.14 5.41 14.90
CA GLU A 73 6.88 3.98 15.02
C GLU A 73 5.45 3.63 14.61
N SER A 74 5.29 2.42 14.08
CA SER A 74 3.95 1.92 13.73
C SER A 74 3.07 1.82 14.96
N PRO A 75 1.80 2.27 14.89
CA PRO A 75 0.86 2.11 16.00
C PRO A 75 0.69 0.63 16.37
N GLU A 76 0.47 0.38 17.65
CA GLU A 76 0.27 -0.99 18.14
C GLU A 76 -0.84 -1.72 17.38
N ARG A 77 -1.97 -1.04 17.16
CA ARG A 77 -3.09 -1.62 16.41
C ARG A 77 -2.69 -2.00 14.99
N ALA A 78 -1.87 -1.18 14.33
CA ALA A 78 -1.38 -1.50 12.98
C ALA A 78 -0.51 -2.75 13.01
N ARG A 79 0.32 -2.93 14.02
CA ARG A 79 1.13 -4.13 14.19
C ARG A 79 0.27 -5.38 14.40
N ASP A 80 -0.78 -5.28 15.19
CA ASP A 80 -1.71 -6.38 15.42
C ASP A 80 -2.45 -6.78 14.14
N LEU A 81 -2.90 -5.79 13.39
CA LEU A 81 -3.54 -6.01 12.08
C LEU A 81 -2.56 -6.64 11.09
N TYR A 82 -1.32 -6.19 11.08
CA TYR A 82 -0.27 -6.75 10.23
C TYR A 82 0.00 -8.22 10.54
N ALA A 83 0.01 -8.58 11.82
CA ALA A 83 0.21 -9.97 12.23
C ALA A 83 -0.90 -10.88 11.67
N LYS A 84 -2.16 -10.41 11.72
CA LYS A 84 -3.29 -11.15 11.13
C LYS A 84 -3.18 -11.23 9.60
N LEU A 85 -2.76 -10.15 8.96
CA LEU A 85 -2.57 -10.11 7.51
C LEU A 85 -1.50 -11.11 7.07
N ARG A 86 -0.40 -11.19 7.82
CA ARG A 86 0.69 -12.11 7.50
C ARG A 86 0.25 -13.56 7.45
N ASP A 87 -0.71 -13.97 8.29
CA ASP A 87 -1.20 -15.34 8.32
C ASP A 87 -1.93 -15.75 7.03
N ILE A 88 -2.46 -14.79 6.30
CA ILE A 88 -3.20 -15.04 5.06
C ILE A 88 -2.48 -14.53 3.81
N THR A 89 -1.25 -14.06 3.95
CA THR A 89 -0.41 -13.56 2.86
C THR A 89 0.59 -14.61 2.42
N VAL A 90 0.70 -14.78 1.10
CA VAL A 90 1.69 -15.68 0.48
C VAL A 90 2.96 -14.91 0.17
N ASP A 91 2.82 -13.70 -0.37
CA ASP A 91 3.94 -12.85 -0.77
C ASP A 91 3.52 -11.38 -0.67
N THR A 92 4.49 -10.51 -0.55
CA THR A 92 4.26 -9.07 -0.52
C THR A 92 5.48 -8.34 -1.09
N TRP A 93 5.23 -7.24 -1.79
CA TRP A 93 6.28 -6.38 -2.34
C TRP A 93 5.78 -4.96 -2.44
N ILE A 94 6.70 -4.05 -2.72
CA ILE A 94 6.39 -2.63 -2.86
C ILE A 94 6.91 -2.15 -4.21
N GLU A 95 6.13 -1.28 -4.86
CA GLU A 95 6.44 -0.70 -6.16
C GLU A 95 6.43 0.82 -6.03
N PHE A 96 7.36 1.47 -6.71
CA PHE A 96 7.44 2.92 -6.77
C PHE A 96 7.37 3.36 -8.21
N TYR A 97 6.54 4.35 -8.48
CA TYR A 97 6.38 4.93 -9.82
C TYR A 97 6.50 6.43 -9.71
N GLU A 98 7.24 7.03 -10.61
CA GLU A 98 7.32 8.48 -10.67
C GLU A 98 6.04 9.02 -11.32
N LEU A 99 5.40 9.99 -10.65
CA LEU A 99 4.20 10.60 -11.21
C LEU A 99 4.60 11.50 -12.38
N MET A 100 4.00 11.27 -13.56
CA MET A 100 4.22 12.12 -14.72
C MET A 100 3.56 13.49 -14.49
N THR A 101 4.31 14.54 -14.72
CA THR A 101 3.83 15.93 -14.62
C THR A 101 4.27 16.70 -15.86
N PRO A 102 3.62 17.84 -16.17
CA PRO A 102 3.96 18.62 -17.38
C PRO A 102 5.44 18.99 -17.49
N GLU A 103 6.10 19.36 -16.38
CA GLU A 103 7.51 19.73 -16.39
C GLU A 103 8.47 18.56 -16.66
N LYS A 104 7.98 17.33 -16.61
CA LYS A 104 8.78 16.12 -16.92
C LYS A 104 8.59 15.64 -18.35
N MET A 105 7.69 16.26 -19.07
CA MET A 105 7.41 15.84 -20.44
C MET A 105 8.58 16.20 -21.36
N THR A 106 8.88 15.32 -22.30
CA THR A 106 9.81 15.61 -23.36
C THR A 106 9.12 16.38 -24.47
N ASP A 107 9.89 17.03 -25.32
CA ASP A 107 9.37 17.65 -26.54
C ASP A 107 8.88 16.56 -27.48
N LEU A 108 7.63 16.65 -27.94
CA LEU A 108 7.00 15.65 -28.81
C LEU A 108 7.03 16.05 -30.29
N ASP A 109 7.52 17.24 -30.61
CA ASP A 109 7.56 17.74 -31.99
C ASP A 109 8.94 17.57 -32.64
#